data_cf8722504778e9ea9521db3e16cad05a
#
_entry.id   cf8722504778e9ea9521db3e16cad05a
#
_cell.length_a   1.000
_cell.length_b   1.000
_cell.length_c   1.000
_cell.angle_alpha   90.00
_cell.angle_beta   90.00
_cell.angle_gamma   90.00
#
_symmetry.space_group_name_H-M   'P 1'
#
loop_
_entity.id
_entity.type
_entity.pdbx_description
1 polymer ?
#
loop_
_entity_poly.entity_id
_entity_poly.type
_entity_poly.pdbx_seq_one_letter_code
_entity_poly.pdbx_strand_id
1 'polypeptide(L)'
;MSKLSEQRCKPCEGGGVPAHSIESARAMMKQLHGDWRLDEADKSIRRELKFKNFYRTMSFVNAVAHLANVEGHHPDLEVGYNYCRMKFTTHALGGLSDNDFICAAKVDELPLE
;
A
#
# COMPACT_ATOMS: atom_id res chain seq x y z
N MET A 1 1.02 16.27 14.04
CA MET A 1 1.06 15.72 12.67
C MET A 1 0.13 14.53 12.55
N SER A 2 -0.62 14.49 11.48
CA SER A 2 -1.51 13.35 11.23
C SER A 2 -0.70 12.11 10.89
N LYS A 3 -1.14 10.95 11.38
CA LYS A 3 -0.58 9.68 10.94
C LYS A 3 -0.88 9.49 9.45
N LEU A 4 -0.05 8.72 8.77
CA LEU A 4 -0.30 8.38 7.37
C LEU A 4 -1.68 7.74 7.18
N SER A 5 -2.08 6.84 8.07
CA SER A 5 -3.37 6.16 7.98
C SER A 5 -4.58 7.09 8.09
N GLU A 6 -4.39 8.30 8.61
CA GLU A 6 -5.44 9.30 8.73
C GLU A 6 -5.51 10.24 7.53
N GLN A 7 -4.54 10.18 6.65
CA GLN A 7 -4.48 11.04 5.47
C GLN A 7 -5.33 10.46 4.34
N ARG A 8 -5.62 11.28 3.34
CA ARG A 8 -6.37 10.87 2.16
C ARG A 8 -5.48 10.96 0.94
N CYS A 9 -5.65 10.01 0.04
CA CYS A 9 -4.95 10.04 -1.24
C CYS A 9 -5.46 11.17 -2.12
N LYS A 10 -4.58 11.66 -2.98
CA LYS A 10 -4.90 12.73 -3.93
C LYS A 10 -4.77 12.19 -5.34
N PRO A 11 -5.48 12.77 -6.32
CA PRO A 11 -5.34 12.34 -7.71
C PRO A 11 -3.87 12.45 -8.16
N CYS A 12 -3.37 11.40 -8.80
CA CYS A 12 -2.00 11.37 -9.29
C CYS A 12 -1.85 12.07 -10.63
N GLU A 13 -2.90 12.10 -11.41
CA GLU A 13 -2.90 12.73 -12.73
C GLU A 13 -3.05 14.25 -12.58
N GLY A 14 -2.48 14.98 -13.52
CA GLY A 14 -2.55 16.43 -13.50
C GLY A 14 -1.53 17.10 -12.61
N GLY A 15 -0.52 16.37 -12.14
CA GLY A 15 0.58 16.95 -11.38
C GLY A 15 0.27 17.24 -9.92
N GLY A 16 -0.78 16.64 -9.38
CA GLY A 16 -1.19 16.89 -8.01
C GLY A 16 -0.32 16.25 -6.94
N VAL A 17 0.48 15.23 -7.29
CA VAL A 17 1.27 14.47 -6.32
C VAL A 17 2.66 14.23 -6.90
N PRO A 18 3.72 14.67 -6.21
CA PRO A 18 5.08 14.41 -6.68
C PRO A 18 5.54 12.99 -6.35
N ALA A 19 6.48 12.49 -7.16
CA ALA A 19 7.13 11.22 -6.88
C ALA A 19 8.19 11.41 -5.81
N HIS A 20 8.33 10.40 -4.94
CA HIS A 20 9.41 10.38 -3.95
C HIS A 20 10.74 10.01 -4.58
N SER A 21 11.81 10.63 -4.09
CA SER A 21 13.15 10.12 -4.34
C SER A 21 13.33 8.81 -3.55
N ILE A 22 14.35 8.03 -3.89
CA ILE A 22 14.67 6.82 -3.14
C ILE A 22 14.94 7.13 -1.67
N GLU A 23 15.66 8.22 -1.40
CA GLU A 23 15.96 8.62 -0.02
C GLU A 23 14.69 8.98 0.74
N SER A 24 13.79 9.72 0.11
CA SER A 24 12.51 10.08 0.71
C SER A 24 11.65 8.83 0.95
N ALA A 25 11.62 7.91 -0.02
CA ALA A 25 10.89 6.66 0.12
C ALA A 25 11.41 5.83 1.28
N ARG A 26 12.73 5.72 1.44
CA ARG A 26 13.32 5.02 2.57
C ARG A 26 12.89 5.61 3.90
N ALA A 27 12.82 6.93 3.99
CA ALA A 27 12.37 7.61 5.20
C ALA A 27 10.90 7.31 5.50
N MET A 28 10.06 7.29 4.46
CA MET A 28 8.64 6.99 4.61
C MET A 28 8.39 5.55 5.08
N MET A 29 9.25 4.61 4.71
CA MET A 29 9.12 3.21 5.15
C MET A 29 9.11 3.07 6.66
N LYS A 30 9.74 3.98 7.38
CA LYS A 30 9.80 3.93 8.84
C LYS A 30 8.43 4.11 9.49
N GLN A 31 7.47 4.65 8.77
CA GLN A 31 6.10 4.88 9.26
C GLN A 31 5.18 3.70 9.00
N LEU A 32 5.67 2.65 8.33
CA LEU A 32 4.90 1.48 7.97
C LEU A 32 5.28 0.29 8.86
N HIS A 33 4.43 -0.74 8.86
CA HIS A 33 4.73 -2.00 9.51
C HIS A 33 6.05 -2.55 8.97
N GLY A 34 6.83 -3.19 9.84
CA GLY A 34 8.17 -3.67 9.50
C GLY A 34 8.24 -4.73 8.39
N ASP A 35 7.11 -5.35 8.04
CA ASP A 35 7.06 -6.37 6.99
C ASP A 35 7.00 -5.76 5.58
N TRP A 36 6.73 -4.47 5.46
CA TRP A 36 6.81 -3.82 4.15
C TRP A 36 8.25 -3.78 3.66
N ARG A 37 8.42 -4.02 2.37
CA ARG A 37 9.73 -3.98 1.71
C ARG A 37 9.71 -2.95 0.60
N LEU A 38 10.77 -2.14 0.52
CA LEU A 38 10.96 -1.19 -0.58
C LEU A 38 11.77 -1.88 -1.68
N ASP A 39 11.18 -1.93 -2.88
CA ASP A 39 11.90 -2.38 -4.08
C ASP A 39 12.36 -1.15 -4.83
N GLU A 40 13.63 -0.79 -4.67
CA GLU A 40 14.18 0.45 -5.25
C GLU A 40 14.26 0.40 -6.77
N ALA A 41 14.52 -0.78 -7.33
CA ALA A 41 14.60 -0.95 -8.77
C ALA A 41 13.24 -0.82 -9.45
N ASP A 42 12.22 -1.40 -8.84
CA ASP A 42 10.84 -1.35 -9.36
C ASP A 42 10.08 -0.12 -8.89
N LYS A 43 10.62 0.60 -7.93
CA LYS A 43 9.98 1.77 -7.32
C LYS A 43 8.59 1.43 -6.79
N SER A 44 8.55 0.39 -5.97
CA SER A 44 7.31 -0.11 -5.36
C SER A 44 7.55 -0.49 -3.91
N ILE A 45 6.46 -0.65 -3.17
CA ILE A 45 6.52 -1.22 -1.82
C ILE A 45 5.66 -2.48 -1.83
N ARG A 46 6.13 -3.50 -1.11
CA ARG A 46 5.52 -4.83 -1.13
C ARG A 46 5.41 -5.40 0.27
N ARG A 47 4.34 -6.15 0.49
CA ARG A 47 4.14 -6.88 1.73
C ARG A 47 3.40 -8.18 1.45
N GLU A 48 3.84 -9.28 2.10
CA GLU A 48 3.13 -10.55 2.04
C GLU A 48 2.53 -10.83 3.41
N LEU A 49 1.26 -11.23 3.40
CA LEU A 49 0.56 -11.65 4.62
C LEU A 49 0.14 -13.10 4.48
N LYS A 50 0.22 -13.83 5.59
CA LYS A 50 -0.22 -15.22 5.69
C LYS A 50 -1.47 -15.30 6.55
N PHE A 51 -2.36 -16.20 6.22
CA PHE A 51 -3.62 -16.37 6.92
C PHE A 51 -3.86 -17.84 7.25
N LYS A 52 -4.78 -18.09 8.15
CA LYS A 52 -5.11 -19.43 8.60
C LYS A 52 -5.83 -20.25 7.53
N ASN A 53 -6.71 -19.59 6.76
CA ASN A 53 -7.55 -20.26 5.76
C ASN A 53 -8.01 -19.26 4.70
N PHE A 54 -8.75 -19.77 3.71
CA PHE A 54 -9.23 -18.96 2.60
C PHE A 54 -10.22 -17.89 3.03
N TYR A 55 -11.06 -18.20 4.02
CA TYR A 55 -12.04 -17.23 4.51
C TYR A 55 -11.35 -15.98 5.04
N ARG A 56 -10.31 -16.15 5.84
CA ARG A 56 -9.57 -15.02 6.39
C ARG A 56 -8.79 -14.27 5.33
N THR A 57 -8.21 -15.01 4.38
CA THR A 57 -7.50 -14.40 3.24
C THR A 57 -8.44 -13.49 2.48
N MET A 58 -9.61 -13.98 2.10
CA MET A 58 -10.56 -13.21 1.30
C MET A 58 -11.20 -12.08 2.08
N SER A 59 -11.43 -12.25 3.37
CA SER A 59 -11.92 -11.14 4.20
C SER A 59 -10.93 -9.97 4.17
N PHE A 60 -9.66 -10.27 4.28
CA PHE A 60 -8.62 -9.25 4.21
C PHE A 60 -8.57 -8.61 2.81
N VAL A 61 -8.58 -9.43 1.77
CA VAL A 61 -8.54 -8.96 0.38
C VAL A 61 -9.72 -8.03 0.08
N ASN A 62 -10.92 -8.40 0.55
CA ASN A 62 -12.10 -7.56 0.35
C ASN A 62 -11.98 -6.23 1.08
N ALA A 63 -11.40 -6.23 2.28
CA ALA A 63 -11.18 -4.99 3.03
C ALA A 63 -10.18 -4.08 2.31
N VAL A 64 -9.11 -4.66 1.77
CA VAL A 64 -8.12 -3.92 0.99
C VAL A 64 -8.76 -3.34 -0.27
N ALA A 65 -9.59 -4.13 -0.96
CA ALA A 65 -10.27 -3.69 -2.17
C ALA A 65 -11.16 -2.48 -1.88
N HIS A 66 -11.93 -2.54 -0.80
CA HIS A 66 -12.80 -1.42 -0.42
C HIS A 66 -11.99 -0.17 -0.12
N LEU A 67 -10.93 -0.33 0.68
CA LEU A 67 -10.04 0.78 1.03
C LEU A 67 -9.44 1.42 -0.23
N ALA A 68 -8.95 0.59 -1.14
CA ALA A 68 -8.36 1.07 -2.39
C ALA A 68 -9.38 1.82 -3.24
N ASN A 69 -10.61 1.34 -3.28
CA ASN A 69 -11.69 2.00 -4.02
C ASN A 69 -12.04 3.36 -3.40
N VAL A 70 -12.09 3.42 -2.07
CA VAL A 70 -12.38 4.68 -1.37
C VAL A 70 -11.29 5.72 -1.63
N GLU A 71 -10.03 5.29 -1.60
CA GLU A 71 -8.89 6.20 -1.81
C GLU A 71 -8.61 6.47 -3.29
N GLY A 72 -9.15 5.67 -4.19
CA GLY A 72 -8.87 5.83 -5.62
C GLY A 72 -7.44 5.48 -5.99
N HIS A 73 -6.79 4.62 -5.22
CA HIS A 73 -5.41 4.19 -5.44
C HIS A 73 -5.32 2.70 -5.16
N HIS A 74 -4.94 1.91 -6.16
CA HIS A 74 -5.10 0.47 -6.14
C HIS A 74 -3.77 -0.28 -6.15
N PRO A 75 -3.62 -1.33 -5.32
CA PRO A 75 -2.45 -2.19 -5.36
C PRO A 75 -2.58 -3.27 -6.41
N ASP A 76 -1.46 -3.89 -6.75
CA ASP A 76 -1.48 -5.19 -7.42
C ASP A 76 -1.52 -6.25 -6.33
N LEU A 77 -2.35 -7.27 -6.52
CA LEU A 77 -2.54 -8.34 -5.54
C LEU A 77 -2.28 -9.70 -6.17
N GLU A 78 -1.55 -10.54 -5.45
CA GLU A 78 -1.47 -11.97 -5.72
C GLU A 78 -2.11 -12.68 -4.54
N VAL A 79 -3.14 -13.48 -4.78
CA VAL A 79 -3.94 -14.11 -3.73
C VAL A 79 -3.94 -15.61 -3.90
N GLY A 80 -3.63 -16.32 -2.82
CA GLY A 80 -3.76 -17.76 -2.78
C GLY A 80 -4.68 -18.17 -1.65
N TYR A 81 -4.68 -19.48 -1.33
CA TYR A 81 -5.56 -20.02 -0.29
C TYR A 81 -5.34 -19.32 1.05
N ASN A 82 -4.10 -19.12 1.42
CA ASN A 82 -3.72 -18.64 2.75
C ASN A 82 -2.69 -17.51 2.73
N TYR A 83 -2.62 -16.78 1.62
CA TYR A 83 -1.70 -15.66 1.53
C TYR A 83 -2.23 -14.56 0.62
N CYS A 84 -1.71 -13.36 0.83
CA CYS A 84 -1.94 -12.21 -0.04
C CYS A 84 -0.62 -11.44 -0.16
N ARG A 85 -0.16 -11.24 -1.37
CA ARG A 85 1.00 -10.38 -1.66
C ARG A 85 0.49 -9.11 -2.27
N MET A 86 0.91 -7.98 -1.70
CA MET A 86 0.49 -6.66 -2.17
C MET A 86 1.67 -5.87 -2.67
N LYS A 87 1.43 -5.10 -3.72
CA LYS A 87 2.41 -4.16 -4.25
C LYS A 87 1.73 -2.84 -4.53
N PHE A 88 2.25 -1.77 -3.95
CA PHE A 88 1.81 -0.41 -4.27
C PHE A 88 2.89 0.33 -5.05
N THR A 89 2.49 1.01 -6.08
CA THR A 89 3.32 1.95 -6.83
C THR A 89 2.40 2.96 -7.52
N THR A 90 2.95 4.07 -7.98
CA THR A 90 2.14 5.06 -8.69
C THR A 90 2.58 5.11 -10.15
N HIS A 91 1.88 4.34 -10.98
CA HIS A 91 2.24 4.19 -12.41
C HIS A 91 2.30 5.53 -13.14
N ALA A 92 1.36 6.43 -12.85
CA ALA A 92 1.27 7.73 -13.52
C ALA A 92 2.54 8.57 -13.34
N LEU A 93 3.29 8.32 -12.26
CA LEU A 93 4.51 9.08 -11.94
C LEU A 93 5.78 8.27 -12.22
N GLY A 94 5.64 7.00 -12.57
CA GLY A 94 6.78 6.11 -12.74
C GLY A 94 7.54 5.87 -11.44
N GLY A 95 6.87 5.94 -10.30
CA GLY A 95 7.52 5.76 -9.00
C GLY A 95 6.56 5.83 -7.85
N LEU A 96 7.08 6.02 -6.64
CA LEU A 96 6.28 6.07 -5.42
C LEU A 96 5.81 7.50 -5.13
N SER A 97 4.61 7.61 -4.59
CA SER A 97 4.05 8.88 -4.12
C SER A 97 3.54 8.70 -2.70
N ASP A 98 3.12 9.79 -2.07
CA ASP A 98 2.49 9.73 -0.75
C ASP A 98 1.30 8.76 -0.74
N ASN A 99 0.58 8.66 -1.84
CA ASN A 99 -0.60 7.77 -1.92
C ASN A 99 -0.24 6.31 -1.61
N ASP A 100 0.91 5.84 -2.08
CA ASP A 100 1.34 4.48 -1.82
C ASP A 100 1.55 4.24 -0.33
N PHE A 101 2.20 5.17 0.35
CA PHE A 101 2.46 5.06 1.78
C PHE A 101 1.19 5.26 2.61
N ILE A 102 0.30 6.15 2.18
CA ILE A 102 -0.98 6.37 2.85
C ILE A 102 -1.81 5.08 2.80
N CYS A 103 -1.94 4.47 1.63
CA CYS A 103 -2.69 3.23 1.48
C CYS A 103 -2.06 2.09 2.27
N ALA A 104 -0.73 1.95 2.22
CA ALA A 104 -0.05 0.93 2.99
C ALA A 104 -0.28 1.09 4.48
N ALA A 105 -0.23 2.31 5.00
CA ALA A 105 -0.49 2.59 6.40
C ALA A 105 -1.94 2.24 6.78
N LYS A 106 -2.89 2.53 5.91
CA LYS A 106 -4.29 2.16 6.14
C LYS A 106 -4.48 0.64 6.16
N VAL A 107 -3.78 -0.07 5.27
CA VAL A 107 -3.79 -1.54 5.27
C VAL A 107 -3.27 -2.07 6.61
N ASP A 108 -2.21 -1.46 7.14
CA ASP A 108 -1.61 -1.87 8.41
C ASP A 108 -2.59 -1.72 9.59
N GLU A 109 -3.58 -0.86 9.47
CA GLU A 109 -4.59 -0.64 10.51
C GLU A 109 -5.78 -1.61 10.40
N LEU A 110 -5.87 -2.40 9.35
CA LEU A 110 -6.96 -3.36 9.20
C LEU A 110 -6.82 -4.51 10.19
N PRO A 111 -7.94 -5.00 10.75
CA PRO A 111 -7.87 -6.17 11.61
C PRO A 111 -7.44 -7.40 10.81
N LEU A 112 -6.52 -8.17 11.34
CA LEU A 112 -5.96 -9.36 10.67
C LEU A 112 -6.52 -10.67 11.21
N GLU A 113 -7.59 -10.61 11.91
CA GLU A 113 -8.20 -11.78 12.55
C GLU A 113 -8.96 -12.68 11.60
#